data_40d48f178cb394853615c7267fc728b6
#
_entry.id   40d48f178cb394853615c7267fc728b6
#
_cell.length_a   1.000
_cell.length_b   1.000
_cell.length_c   1.000
_cell.angle_alpha   90.00
_cell.angle_beta   90.00
_cell.angle_gamma   90.00
#
_symmetry.space_group_name_H-M   'P 1'
#
loop_
_entity.id
_entity.type
_entity.pdbx_description
1 polymer ?
#
loop_
_entity_poly.entity_id
_entity_poly.type
_entity_poly.pdbx_seq_one_letter_code
_entity_poly.pdbx_strand_id
1 'polypeptide(L)'
;MKKLSLSVIAGLVGLALLSCSTSSDYSAEVESVAFDMHAPLQVPPLSSFAQTAPRALQGQYRPAQWHELPGWSEDNGEHLWITLINNCRGLMRPVSGSLTIPARATPQDWQPFCRDVAEFSREHGETPELGAMKFFLEQHLQPWALVGRGMATGYYEPIVHGSKSRGGQNQWPMYAVPKDLLTIDLAGVYPELAGKRVRGKVEGNKVVPYDSRAQIAARADKPPVIAWLNDPVEAFFLQVQGSGRVQLDNGRSIRLAYADHNGRPYTSIGRWLADQGELPLAQTSMQNIKAWAQQNPHRVDEMLNVNEAMVFFREEAIQDSIAGPKGAYGIPLVAQRTVAVDPDYVPLGSPLYLATTYPASNAPLEKVVFAQDTGSAIKGAARVDFFWGSGDAAGEQAGRMKQDTQVWVLWPVGMGEPNAR
;
A
#
# COMPACT_ATOMS: atom_id res chain seq x y z
N MET A 1 -71.06 -23.30 60.77
CA MET A 1 -70.27 -23.22 61.99
C MET A 1 -68.90 -23.78 61.72
N LYS A 2 -67.92 -23.12 61.85
CA LYS A 2 -66.48 -23.22 61.92
C LYS A 2 -65.78 -22.30 60.90
N LYS A 3 -65.30 -21.21 61.43
CA LYS A 3 -64.42 -20.22 60.74
C LYS A 3 -63.02 -20.83 60.58
N LEU A 4 -62.49 -20.79 59.40
CA LEU A 4 -61.03 -20.96 59.16
C LEU A 4 -60.46 -19.63 58.70
N SER A 5 -59.56 -19.12 59.48
CA SER A 5 -58.78 -17.94 59.19
C SER A 5 -57.66 -18.30 58.26
N LEU A 6 -57.55 -17.58 57.18
CA LEU A 6 -56.39 -17.66 56.25
C LEU A 6 -55.47 -16.43 56.43
N SER A 7 -54.27 -16.66 56.94
CA SER A 7 -53.27 -15.66 57.11
C SER A 7 -52.60 -15.35 55.73
N VAL A 8 -52.66 -14.10 55.33
CA VAL A 8 -51.97 -13.60 54.10
C VAL A 8 -50.56 -13.20 54.48
N ILE A 9 -49.58 -13.91 53.90
CA ILE A 9 -48.19 -13.51 53.95
C ILE A 9 -47.90 -12.65 52.67
N ALA A 10 -47.68 -11.35 52.91
CA ALA A 10 -47.26 -10.43 51.87
C ALA A 10 -45.75 -10.60 51.58
N GLY A 11 -45.44 -11.26 50.49
CA GLY A 11 -44.04 -11.28 49.95
C GLY A 11 -43.79 -10.09 49.07
N LEU A 12 -42.94 -9.17 49.52
CA LEU A 12 -42.38 -8.09 48.69
C LEU A 12 -41.40 -8.71 47.65
N VAL A 13 -41.82 -8.73 46.38
CA VAL A 13 -40.92 -8.99 45.26
C VAL A 13 -40.34 -7.65 44.80
N GLY A 14 -39.11 -7.39 45.21
CA GLY A 14 -38.33 -6.26 44.69
C GLY A 14 -37.94 -6.53 43.23
N LEU A 15 -38.53 -5.82 42.27
CA LEU A 15 -38.06 -5.76 40.90
C LEU A 15 -36.78 -4.94 40.87
N ALA A 16 -35.64 -5.59 40.84
CA ALA A 16 -34.37 -4.97 40.45
C ALA A 16 -34.38 -4.76 38.92
N LEU A 17 -34.61 -3.52 38.48
CA LEU A 17 -34.36 -3.09 37.10
C LEU A 17 -32.85 -3.10 36.88
N LEU A 18 -32.32 -4.19 36.35
CA LEU A 18 -30.99 -4.20 35.74
C LEU A 18 -31.08 -3.40 34.44
N SER A 19 -30.72 -2.13 34.51
CA SER A 19 -30.38 -1.36 33.32
C SER A 19 -29.09 -1.92 32.73
N CYS A 20 -29.19 -2.81 31.74
CA CYS A 20 -28.09 -3.12 30.86
C CYS A 20 -27.81 -1.88 29.99
N SER A 21 -26.93 -1.00 30.45
CA SER A 21 -26.24 -0.05 29.60
C SER A 21 -25.19 -0.82 28.82
N THR A 22 -25.55 -1.36 27.67
CA THR A 22 -24.59 -1.81 26.68
C THR A 22 -24.08 -0.59 25.96
N SER A 23 -23.17 0.17 26.57
CA SER A 23 -22.20 0.97 25.85
C SER A 23 -21.19 -0.01 25.26
N SER A 24 -21.47 -0.52 24.09
CA SER A 24 -20.44 -1.14 23.27
C SER A 24 -19.53 -0.04 22.76
N ASP A 25 -18.55 0.37 23.58
CA ASP A 25 -17.33 1.00 23.09
C ASP A 25 -16.62 -0.02 22.19
N TYR A 26 -17.01 -0.02 20.93
CA TYR A 26 -16.27 -0.70 19.86
C TYR A 26 -15.10 0.17 19.43
N SER A 27 -14.27 0.58 20.38
CA SER A 27 -12.87 0.91 20.16
C SER A 27 -12.08 -0.39 20.32
N ALA A 28 -12.30 -1.35 19.44
CA ALA A 28 -11.29 -2.36 19.20
C ALA A 28 -10.09 -1.62 18.59
N GLU A 29 -9.18 -1.16 19.44
CA GLU A 29 -7.78 -1.08 19.07
C GLU A 29 -7.41 -2.48 18.58
N VAL A 30 -7.54 -2.70 17.28
CA VAL A 30 -6.84 -3.79 16.62
C VAL A 30 -5.38 -3.35 16.73
N GLU A 31 -4.72 -3.74 17.83
CA GLU A 31 -3.27 -3.80 17.87
C GLU A 31 -2.89 -4.58 16.61
N SER A 32 -2.42 -3.87 15.62
CA SER A 32 -1.91 -4.50 14.42
C SER A 32 -0.69 -5.29 14.88
N VAL A 33 -0.87 -6.60 15.02
CA VAL A 33 0.25 -7.49 15.31
C VAL A 33 1.36 -7.10 14.35
N ALA A 34 2.48 -6.70 14.93
CA ALA A 34 3.62 -6.26 14.19
C ALA A 34 4.02 -7.34 13.19
N PHE A 35 4.25 -6.94 11.94
CA PHE A 35 4.72 -7.87 10.91
C PHE A 35 6.21 -8.16 11.17
N ASP A 36 6.51 -9.33 11.69
CA ASP A 36 7.88 -9.79 11.87
C ASP A 36 8.42 -10.35 10.56
N MET A 37 9.37 -9.63 9.94
CA MET A 37 9.99 -10.04 8.67
C MET A 37 10.90 -11.27 8.83
N HIS A 38 11.37 -11.54 10.04
CA HIS A 38 12.32 -12.61 10.35
C HIS A 38 11.65 -13.87 10.95
N ALA A 39 10.33 -13.83 11.18
CA ALA A 39 9.63 -15.03 11.66
C ALA A 39 9.80 -16.20 10.68
N PRO A 40 9.86 -17.45 11.14
CA PRO A 40 9.88 -18.60 10.24
C PRO A 40 8.67 -18.63 9.30
N LEU A 41 8.90 -18.94 8.02
CA LEU A 41 7.82 -19.06 7.03
C LEU A 41 6.94 -20.26 7.37
N GLN A 42 5.66 -19.99 7.63
CA GLN A 42 4.64 -21.02 7.83
C GLN A 42 3.85 -21.19 6.53
N VAL A 43 3.77 -22.43 6.04
CA VAL A 43 3.05 -22.76 4.81
C VAL A 43 1.91 -23.72 5.12
N PRO A 44 0.67 -23.22 5.27
CA PRO A 44 -0.49 -24.05 5.54
C PRO A 44 -0.76 -25.04 4.38
N PRO A 45 -1.45 -26.16 4.62
CA PRO A 45 -1.84 -27.07 3.55
C PRO A 45 -2.88 -26.42 2.64
N LEU A 46 -2.90 -26.80 1.35
CA LEU A 46 -3.83 -26.23 0.36
C LEU A 46 -5.30 -26.31 0.78
N SER A 47 -5.68 -27.34 1.53
CA SER A 47 -7.03 -27.52 2.07
C SER A 47 -7.48 -26.39 3.01
N SER A 48 -6.56 -25.57 3.51
CA SER A 48 -6.84 -24.40 4.36
C SER A 48 -7.32 -23.19 3.57
N PHE A 49 -7.21 -23.21 2.25
CA PHE A 49 -7.53 -22.08 1.40
C PHE A 49 -8.80 -22.32 0.59
N ALA A 50 -9.66 -21.31 0.50
CA ALA A 50 -10.81 -21.35 -0.40
C ALA A 50 -10.31 -21.41 -1.86
N GLN A 51 -10.96 -22.27 -2.65
CA GLN A 51 -10.71 -22.29 -4.09
C GLN A 51 -11.35 -21.06 -4.73
N THR A 52 -10.60 -20.39 -5.57
CA THR A 52 -11.06 -19.24 -6.34
C THR A 52 -10.97 -19.54 -7.83
N ALA A 53 -11.92 -19.04 -8.61
CA ALA A 53 -11.88 -19.19 -10.07
C ALA A 53 -10.72 -18.36 -10.66
N PRO A 54 -10.02 -18.87 -11.69
CA PRO A 54 -9.02 -18.08 -12.40
C PRO A 54 -9.63 -16.80 -13.00
N ARG A 55 -8.90 -15.70 -12.92
CA ARG A 55 -9.25 -14.42 -13.55
C ARG A 55 -8.28 -14.18 -14.70
N ALA A 56 -8.82 -13.91 -15.90
CA ALA A 56 -8.01 -13.54 -17.05
C ALA A 56 -7.28 -12.21 -16.79
N LEU A 57 -6.00 -12.17 -17.10
CA LEU A 57 -5.20 -10.95 -17.12
C LEU A 57 -5.26 -10.31 -18.51
N GLN A 58 -5.06 -9.00 -18.58
CA GLN A 58 -5.01 -8.27 -19.86
C GLN A 58 -3.63 -8.38 -20.52
N GLY A 59 -2.62 -8.88 -19.81
CA GLY A 59 -1.27 -9.06 -20.30
C GLY A 59 -1.18 -10.13 -21.38
N GLN A 60 -0.30 -9.92 -22.35
CA GLN A 60 0.17 -10.95 -23.24
C GLN A 60 1.54 -11.41 -22.77
N TYR A 61 1.70 -12.71 -22.58
CA TYR A 61 2.92 -13.29 -22.05
C TYR A 61 3.56 -14.20 -23.10
N ARG A 62 4.88 -14.17 -23.18
CA ARG A 62 5.68 -15.08 -24.00
C ARG A 62 6.62 -15.85 -23.08
N PRO A 63 6.65 -17.19 -23.13
CA PRO A 63 7.61 -17.94 -22.37
C PRO A 63 9.02 -17.56 -22.80
N ALA A 64 9.93 -17.42 -21.84
CA ALA A 64 11.30 -17.03 -22.04
C ALA A 64 12.25 -17.98 -21.29
N GLN A 65 13.53 -17.95 -21.65
CA GLN A 65 14.56 -18.70 -20.95
C GLN A 65 15.38 -17.74 -20.07
N TRP A 66 15.99 -18.27 -19.02
CA TRP A 66 16.79 -17.48 -18.08
C TRP A 66 17.95 -16.72 -18.76
N HIS A 67 18.56 -17.29 -19.81
CA HIS A 67 19.61 -16.63 -20.57
C HIS A 67 19.12 -15.45 -21.44
N GLU A 68 17.79 -15.32 -21.63
CA GLU A 68 17.20 -14.15 -22.32
C GLU A 68 17.05 -12.93 -21.38
N LEU A 69 17.22 -13.11 -20.05
CA LEU A 69 17.14 -12.03 -19.08
C LEU A 69 18.47 -11.27 -19.03
N PRO A 70 18.51 -10.02 -19.50
CA PRO A 70 19.77 -9.26 -19.52
C PRO A 70 20.26 -9.07 -18.08
N GLY A 71 21.58 -9.20 -17.86
CA GLY A 71 22.18 -9.00 -16.53
C GLY A 71 21.72 -9.95 -15.43
N TRP A 72 21.11 -11.10 -15.75
CA TRP A 72 20.67 -12.06 -14.74
C TRP A 72 21.79 -12.45 -13.77
N SER A 73 23.02 -12.57 -14.23
CA SER A 73 24.17 -12.87 -13.39
C SER A 73 24.57 -11.72 -12.47
N GLU A 74 24.20 -10.48 -12.79
CA GLU A 74 24.71 -9.26 -12.15
C GLU A 74 23.87 -8.80 -10.94
N ASP A 75 22.65 -9.31 -10.75
CA ASP A 75 21.86 -9.05 -9.52
C ASP A 75 22.64 -9.58 -8.31
N ASN A 76 23.02 -8.67 -7.41
CA ASN A 76 23.80 -8.98 -6.21
C ASN A 76 23.02 -9.74 -5.12
N GLY A 77 21.72 -9.96 -5.29
CA GLY A 77 20.86 -10.68 -4.35
C GLY A 77 20.60 -9.97 -3.02
N GLU A 78 21.05 -8.74 -2.83
CA GLU A 78 20.81 -7.99 -1.61
C GLU A 78 19.32 -7.93 -1.29
N HIS A 79 18.92 -8.32 -0.07
CA HIS A 79 17.55 -8.46 0.40
C HIS A 79 16.62 -9.36 -0.44
N LEU A 80 17.14 -10.07 -1.45
CA LEU A 80 16.32 -10.91 -2.33
C LEU A 80 15.59 -12.00 -1.53
N TRP A 81 16.34 -12.77 -0.72
CA TRP A 81 15.78 -13.93 -0.04
C TRP A 81 14.78 -13.57 1.04
N ILE A 82 15.08 -12.59 1.88
CA ILE A 82 14.14 -12.11 2.90
C ILE A 82 12.86 -11.53 2.28
N THR A 83 12.98 -10.87 1.12
CA THR A 83 11.80 -10.37 0.40
C THR A 83 10.98 -11.52 -0.18
N LEU A 84 11.62 -12.57 -0.71
CA LEU A 84 10.94 -13.76 -1.20
C LEU A 84 10.19 -14.51 -0.08
N ILE A 85 10.82 -14.71 1.08
CA ILE A 85 10.18 -15.30 2.27
C ILE A 85 8.93 -14.49 2.65
N ASN A 86 9.07 -13.17 2.74
CA ASN A 86 7.94 -12.29 3.09
C ASN A 86 6.86 -12.26 2.01
N ASN A 87 7.25 -12.36 0.75
CA ASN A 87 6.31 -12.51 -0.35
C ASN A 87 5.49 -13.80 -0.23
N CYS A 88 6.13 -14.92 0.10
CA CYS A 88 5.45 -16.17 0.39
C CYS A 88 4.49 -16.07 1.58
N ARG A 89 4.84 -15.33 2.65
CA ARG A 89 3.88 -15.05 3.75
C ARG A 89 2.65 -14.32 3.23
N GLY A 90 2.82 -13.37 2.32
CA GLY A 90 1.71 -12.69 1.65
C GLY A 90 0.87 -13.64 0.82
N LEU A 91 1.50 -14.53 0.03
CA LEU A 91 0.84 -15.54 -0.80
C LEU A 91 0.01 -16.53 0.05
N MET A 92 0.54 -16.91 1.21
CA MET A 92 -0.10 -17.87 2.12
C MET A 92 -1.15 -17.25 3.05
N ARG A 93 -1.57 -16.01 2.83
CA ARG A 93 -2.69 -15.43 3.56
C ARG A 93 -4.02 -15.78 2.91
N PRO A 94 -5.06 -16.09 3.69
CA PRO A 94 -6.40 -16.29 3.15
C PRO A 94 -6.84 -15.06 2.35
N VAL A 95 -7.39 -15.30 1.17
CA VAL A 95 -8.04 -14.23 0.38
C VAL A 95 -9.48 -14.13 0.88
N SER A 96 -9.80 -13.12 1.66
CA SER A 96 -11.18 -12.82 2.01
C SER A 96 -11.84 -12.11 0.83
N GLY A 97 -12.92 -12.71 0.31
CA GLY A 97 -13.53 -12.30 -0.94
C GLY A 97 -14.25 -10.96 -0.85
N SER A 98 -13.62 -9.91 -1.36
CA SER A 98 -14.32 -8.76 -1.91
C SER A 98 -13.95 -8.66 -3.39
N LEU A 99 -14.92 -8.43 -4.25
CA LEU A 99 -14.73 -8.15 -5.68
C LEU A 99 -13.87 -6.89 -5.93
N THR A 100 -13.59 -6.12 -4.87
CA THR A 100 -12.77 -4.92 -4.88
C THR A 100 -11.27 -5.18 -4.69
N ILE A 101 -10.87 -6.42 -4.45
CA ILE A 101 -9.45 -6.77 -4.25
C ILE A 101 -8.75 -6.78 -5.61
N PRO A 102 -7.58 -6.12 -5.76
CA PRO A 102 -6.77 -6.23 -6.96
C PRO A 102 -6.45 -7.69 -7.29
N ALA A 103 -6.30 -8.01 -8.57
CA ALA A 103 -5.86 -9.33 -9.00
C ALA A 103 -4.55 -9.70 -8.32
N ARG A 104 -4.47 -10.91 -7.78
CA ARG A 104 -3.31 -11.37 -7.01
C ARG A 104 -2.99 -12.83 -7.29
N ALA A 105 -1.74 -13.19 -7.14
CA ALA A 105 -1.31 -14.57 -7.10
C ALA A 105 -1.89 -15.28 -5.86
N THR A 106 -2.22 -16.55 -5.98
CA THR A 106 -3.00 -17.28 -4.97
C THR A 106 -2.24 -18.47 -4.40
N PRO A 107 -2.64 -18.94 -3.21
CA PRO A 107 -2.09 -20.15 -2.62
C PRO A 107 -2.16 -21.38 -3.53
N GLN A 108 -3.18 -21.50 -4.39
CA GLN A 108 -3.36 -22.65 -5.28
C GLN A 108 -2.18 -22.81 -6.23
N ASP A 109 -1.64 -21.73 -6.75
CA ASP A 109 -0.52 -21.75 -7.69
C ASP A 109 0.84 -21.74 -6.96
N TRP A 110 0.90 -21.15 -5.76
CA TRP A 110 2.16 -20.82 -5.11
C TRP A 110 2.51 -21.63 -3.86
N GLN A 111 1.55 -22.39 -3.30
CA GLN A 111 1.82 -23.13 -2.06
C GLN A 111 2.96 -24.15 -2.19
N PRO A 112 3.08 -24.94 -3.29
CA PRO A 112 4.22 -25.85 -3.46
C PRO A 112 5.56 -25.11 -3.46
N PHE A 113 5.65 -24.02 -4.23
CA PHE A 113 6.84 -23.18 -4.30
C PHE A 113 7.20 -22.58 -2.92
N CYS A 114 6.22 -22.02 -2.20
CA CYS A 114 6.48 -21.44 -0.87
C CYS A 114 6.88 -22.49 0.18
N ARG A 115 6.43 -23.73 0.05
CA ARG A 115 6.91 -24.85 0.87
C ARG A 115 8.38 -25.13 0.59
N ASP A 116 8.77 -25.16 -0.68
CA ASP A 116 10.16 -25.38 -1.07
C ASP A 116 11.06 -24.21 -0.63
N VAL A 117 10.56 -22.95 -0.67
CA VAL A 117 11.24 -21.78 -0.07
C VAL A 117 11.44 -21.96 1.43
N ALA A 118 10.42 -22.46 2.16
CA ALA A 118 10.53 -22.68 3.61
C ALA A 118 11.54 -23.79 3.94
N GLU A 119 11.60 -24.83 3.13
CA GLU A 119 12.57 -25.91 3.27
C GLU A 119 13.99 -25.44 2.99
N PHE A 120 14.21 -24.79 1.88
CA PHE A 120 15.49 -24.20 1.51
C PHE A 120 16.00 -23.21 2.58
N SER A 121 15.11 -22.39 3.15
CA SER A 121 15.47 -21.44 4.22
C SER A 121 15.89 -22.16 5.51
N ARG A 122 15.31 -23.31 5.83
CA ARG A 122 15.74 -24.10 7.00
C ARG A 122 17.15 -24.69 6.82
N GLU A 123 17.51 -25.03 5.58
CA GLU A 123 18.81 -25.63 5.25
C GLU A 123 19.92 -24.59 5.11
N HIS A 124 19.63 -23.41 4.52
CA HIS A 124 20.61 -22.40 4.14
C HIS A 124 20.55 -21.11 4.96
N GLY A 125 19.57 -21.00 5.89
CA GLY A 125 19.36 -19.80 6.72
C GLY A 125 18.65 -18.66 5.99
N GLU A 126 18.66 -17.48 6.62
CA GLU A 126 17.96 -16.27 6.10
C GLU A 126 18.74 -15.55 5.00
N THR A 127 20.03 -15.84 4.86
CA THR A 127 20.93 -15.21 3.89
C THR A 127 21.72 -16.27 3.12
N PRO A 128 21.04 -17.06 2.26
CA PRO A 128 21.73 -18.06 1.43
C PRO A 128 22.78 -17.43 0.50
N GLU A 129 23.73 -18.23 0.05
CA GLU A 129 24.65 -17.78 -0.99
C GLU A 129 23.91 -17.41 -2.28
N LEU A 130 24.40 -16.35 -2.97
CA LEU A 130 23.76 -15.82 -4.18
C LEU A 130 23.58 -16.88 -5.27
N GLY A 131 24.59 -17.72 -5.51
CA GLY A 131 24.52 -18.81 -6.49
C GLY A 131 23.43 -19.81 -6.15
N ALA A 132 23.29 -20.16 -4.87
CA ALA A 132 22.24 -21.08 -4.40
C ALA A 132 20.84 -20.47 -4.56
N MET A 133 20.69 -19.18 -4.26
CA MET A 133 19.41 -18.46 -4.48
C MET A 133 19.02 -18.46 -5.96
N LYS A 134 19.93 -18.09 -6.86
CA LYS A 134 19.68 -18.06 -8.31
C LYS A 134 19.34 -19.45 -8.83
N PHE A 135 20.12 -20.46 -8.46
CA PHE A 135 19.86 -21.85 -8.84
C PHE A 135 18.47 -22.29 -8.37
N PHE A 136 18.09 -21.97 -7.12
CA PHE A 136 16.76 -22.28 -6.61
C PHE A 136 15.66 -21.64 -7.46
N LEU A 137 15.79 -20.34 -7.80
CA LEU A 137 14.82 -19.65 -8.64
C LEU A 137 14.72 -20.27 -10.04
N GLU A 138 15.86 -20.62 -10.65
CA GLU A 138 15.93 -21.25 -11.98
C GLU A 138 15.25 -22.63 -12.02
N GLN A 139 15.33 -23.40 -10.94
CA GLN A 139 14.70 -24.72 -10.86
C GLN A 139 13.18 -24.66 -10.63
N HIS A 140 12.68 -23.63 -9.96
CA HIS A 140 11.29 -23.57 -9.51
C HIS A 140 10.42 -22.58 -10.30
N LEU A 141 11.02 -21.63 -11.03
CA LEU A 141 10.30 -20.58 -11.74
C LEU A 141 10.65 -20.59 -13.23
N GLN A 142 9.64 -20.25 -14.03
CA GLN A 142 9.74 -20.03 -15.47
C GLN A 142 9.56 -18.53 -15.75
N PRO A 143 10.50 -17.87 -16.45
CA PRO A 143 10.30 -16.50 -16.91
C PRO A 143 9.25 -16.41 -18.02
N TRP A 144 8.38 -15.39 -17.92
CA TRP A 144 7.38 -15.04 -18.92
C TRP A 144 7.53 -13.57 -19.28
N ALA A 145 8.02 -13.28 -20.47
CA ALA A 145 8.17 -11.91 -20.96
C ALA A 145 6.80 -11.26 -21.14
N LEU A 146 6.56 -10.14 -20.47
CA LEU A 146 5.35 -9.34 -20.66
C LEU A 146 5.50 -8.48 -21.90
N VAL A 147 4.64 -8.73 -22.90
CA VAL A 147 4.72 -8.06 -24.20
C VAL A 147 4.22 -6.62 -24.08
N GLY A 148 5.00 -5.67 -24.57
CA GLY A 148 4.66 -4.25 -24.63
C GLY A 148 5.82 -3.33 -24.30
N ARG A 149 5.64 -2.04 -24.57
CA ARG A 149 6.57 -1.01 -24.11
C ARG A 149 6.34 -0.77 -22.63
N GLY A 150 7.38 -0.93 -21.86
CA GLY A 150 7.36 -0.70 -20.42
C GLY A 150 7.88 0.69 -20.05
N MET A 151 7.43 1.18 -18.91
CA MET A 151 7.94 2.39 -18.29
C MET A 151 8.11 2.17 -16.78
N ALA A 152 9.33 2.41 -16.32
CA ALA A 152 9.65 2.42 -14.90
C ALA A 152 9.70 3.87 -14.39
N THR A 153 8.96 4.15 -13.34
CA THR A 153 9.11 5.35 -12.49
C THR A 153 9.50 4.93 -11.09
N GLY A 154 9.71 5.88 -10.19
CA GLY A 154 10.13 5.58 -8.83
C GLY A 154 9.22 6.23 -7.79
N TYR A 155 9.11 5.57 -6.64
CA TYR A 155 8.51 6.14 -5.44
C TYR A 155 9.36 5.81 -4.21
N TYR A 156 9.05 6.46 -3.11
CA TYR A 156 9.83 6.35 -1.88
C TYR A 156 8.97 6.67 -0.65
N GLU A 157 9.47 6.35 0.52
CA GLU A 157 8.87 6.75 1.79
C GLU A 157 9.53 8.05 2.28
N PRO A 158 8.87 9.21 2.23
CA PRO A 158 9.45 10.45 2.70
C PRO A 158 9.69 10.41 4.22
N ILE A 159 10.74 11.12 4.67
CA ILE A 159 11.01 11.39 6.07
C ILE A 159 10.82 12.88 6.28
N VAL A 160 9.85 13.25 7.09
CA VAL A 160 9.45 14.64 7.33
C VAL A 160 9.50 14.98 8.81
N HIS A 161 9.55 16.26 9.16
CA HIS A 161 9.56 16.71 10.53
C HIS A 161 8.18 17.17 11.01
N GLY A 162 7.87 16.86 12.29
CA GLY A 162 6.56 17.22 12.85
C GLY A 162 6.45 17.03 14.36
N SER A 163 5.25 17.24 14.86
CA SER A 163 4.91 17.09 16.28
C SER A 163 3.56 16.41 16.46
N LYS A 164 3.33 15.83 17.64
CA LYS A 164 2.00 15.36 18.06
C LYS A 164 1.04 16.50 18.38
N SER A 165 1.57 17.68 18.64
CA SER A 165 0.80 18.87 19.04
C SER A 165 0.97 19.98 18.02
N ARG A 166 -0.09 20.73 17.78
CA ARG A 166 -0.02 21.96 16.97
C ARG A 166 0.75 23.03 17.73
N GLY A 167 1.74 23.64 17.09
CA GLY A 167 2.51 24.72 17.71
C GLY A 167 3.73 25.12 16.88
N GLY A 168 4.23 26.33 17.09
CA GLY A 168 5.41 26.84 16.37
C GLY A 168 5.28 26.68 14.85
N GLN A 169 6.22 25.97 14.26
CA GLN A 169 6.22 25.69 12.81
C GLN A 169 5.26 24.53 12.43
N ASN A 170 4.88 23.67 13.39
CA ASN A 170 4.05 22.49 13.14
C ASN A 170 2.57 22.91 12.99
N GLN A 171 2.14 23.26 11.78
CA GLN A 171 0.82 23.82 11.48
C GLN A 171 -0.02 22.95 10.54
N TRP A 172 0.59 22.00 9.81
CA TRP A 172 -0.06 21.25 8.75
C TRP A 172 -0.52 19.87 9.24
N PRO A 173 -1.84 19.64 9.37
CA PRO A 173 -2.36 18.43 9.98
C PRO A 173 -2.31 17.23 9.04
N MET A 174 -1.91 16.08 9.58
CA MET A 174 -2.06 14.77 8.97
C MET A 174 -3.21 14.05 9.65
N TYR A 175 -4.28 13.82 8.89
CA TYR A 175 -5.53 13.33 9.44
C TYR A 175 -5.64 11.81 9.45
N ALA A 176 -6.25 11.27 10.51
CA ALA A 176 -6.82 9.93 10.51
C ALA A 176 -8.13 9.89 9.71
N VAL A 177 -8.64 8.67 9.48
CA VAL A 177 -9.90 8.47 8.76
C VAL A 177 -11.04 9.15 9.52
N PRO A 178 -11.82 10.02 8.83
CA PRO A 178 -13.00 10.64 9.44
C PRO A 178 -14.06 9.61 9.80
N LYS A 179 -14.76 9.82 10.92
CA LYS A 179 -15.82 8.90 11.38
C LYS A 179 -17.04 8.85 10.45
N ASP A 180 -17.26 9.91 9.69
CA ASP A 180 -18.38 10.08 8.75
C ASP A 180 -18.04 9.67 7.31
N LEU A 181 -16.82 9.17 7.07
CA LEU A 181 -16.41 8.66 5.77
C LEU A 181 -17.01 7.26 5.54
N LEU A 182 -17.81 7.13 4.49
CA LEU A 182 -18.44 5.86 4.10
C LEU A 182 -17.74 5.26 2.87
N THR A 183 -17.57 3.95 2.89
CA THR A 183 -17.34 3.15 1.69
C THR A 183 -18.69 2.71 1.14
N ILE A 184 -18.95 3.03 -0.13
CA ILE A 184 -20.20 2.69 -0.79
C ILE A 184 -19.92 1.51 -1.71
N ASP A 185 -20.45 0.33 -1.35
CA ASP A 185 -20.35 -0.89 -2.15
C ASP A 185 -21.73 -1.19 -2.76
N LEU A 186 -21.84 -0.99 -4.06
CA LEU A 186 -23.05 -1.25 -4.83
C LEU A 186 -22.86 -2.39 -5.84
N ALA A 187 -21.74 -3.11 -5.77
CA ALA A 187 -21.39 -4.16 -6.74
C ALA A 187 -22.44 -5.28 -6.82
N GLY A 188 -23.15 -5.55 -5.72
CA GLY A 188 -24.22 -6.55 -5.69
C GLY A 188 -25.45 -6.22 -6.56
N VAL A 189 -25.64 -4.95 -6.91
CA VAL A 189 -26.76 -4.47 -7.76
C VAL A 189 -26.24 -3.90 -9.08
N TYR A 190 -25.08 -3.24 -9.05
CA TYR A 190 -24.42 -2.60 -10.19
C TYR A 190 -23.04 -3.21 -10.42
N PRO A 191 -22.94 -4.34 -11.16
CA PRO A 191 -21.66 -5.04 -11.36
C PRO A 191 -20.55 -4.18 -11.99
N GLU A 192 -20.90 -3.15 -12.75
CA GLU A 192 -19.96 -2.17 -13.33
C GLU A 192 -19.25 -1.30 -12.29
N LEU A 193 -19.76 -1.28 -11.05
CA LEU A 193 -19.12 -0.62 -9.91
C LEU A 193 -18.20 -1.56 -9.11
N ALA A 194 -18.13 -2.82 -9.49
CA ALA A 194 -17.22 -3.78 -8.85
C ALA A 194 -15.77 -3.28 -8.90
N GLY A 195 -15.09 -3.33 -7.78
CA GLY A 195 -13.71 -2.85 -7.66
C GLY A 195 -13.55 -1.33 -7.55
N LYS A 196 -14.60 -0.54 -7.72
CA LYS A 196 -14.54 0.91 -7.55
C LYS A 196 -14.70 1.28 -6.08
N ARG A 197 -13.74 2.01 -5.54
CA ARG A 197 -13.80 2.54 -4.17
C ARG A 197 -14.55 3.86 -4.13
N VAL A 198 -15.87 3.80 -4.18
CA VAL A 198 -16.72 4.99 -4.05
C VAL A 198 -16.74 5.45 -2.59
N ARG A 199 -16.48 6.73 -2.34
CA ARG A 199 -16.47 7.35 -1.01
C ARG A 199 -17.53 8.42 -0.91
N GLY A 200 -18.19 8.47 0.24
CA GLY A 200 -19.25 9.46 0.49
C GLY A 200 -19.50 9.70 1.97
N LYS A 201 -20.44 10.55 2.24
CA LYS A 201 -21.00 10.82 3.57
C LYS A 201 -22.52 10.90 3.50
N VAL A 202 -23.20 10.80 4.66
CA VAL A 202 -24.64 11.00 4.74
C VAL A 202 -24.95 12.49 4.92
N GLU A 203 -25.82 13.02 4.06
CA GLU A 203 -26.45 14.33 4.24
C GLU A 203 -27.98 14.18 4.18
N GLY A 204 -28.63 14.31 5.34
CA GLY A 204 -30.06 14.06 5.47
C GLY A 204 -30.37 12.58 5.13
N ASN A 205 -31.15 12.34 4.08
CA ASN A 205 -31.49 11.02 3.58
C ASN A 205 -30.73 10.59 2.31
N LYS A 206 -29.62 11.27 2.00
CA LYS A 206 -28.81 11.01 0.81
C LYS A 206 -27.39 10.64 1.19
N VAL A 207 -26.76 9.80 0.38
CA VAL A 207 -25.32 9.64 0.35
C VAL A 207 -24.76 10.52 -0.75
N VAL A 208 -23.88 11.45 -0.38
CA VAL A 208 -23.25 12.39 -1.29
C VAL A 208 -21.74 12.12 -1.36
N PRO A 209 -21.03 12.56 -2.42
CA PRO A 209 -19.57 12.48 -2.46
C PRO A 209 -18.94 13.11 -1.23
N TYR A 210 -17.85 12.49 -0.72
CA TYR A 210 -17.16 13.05 0.44
C TYR A 210 -16.54 14.42 0.13
N ASP A 211 -16.25 15.18 1.17
CA ASP A 211 -15.72 16.54 1.07
C ASP A 211 -14.37 16.59 0.33
N SER A 212 -14.16 17.66 -0.42
CA SER A 212 -12.86 17.98 -1.02
C SER A 212 -11.84 18.39 0.04
N ARG A 213 -10.54 18.43 -0.32
CA ARG A 213 -9.45 18.93 0.52
C ARG A 213 -9.80 20.27 1.16
N ALA A 214 -10.24 21.25 0.37
CA ALA A 214 -10.60 22.58 0.84
C ALA A 214 -11.76 22.54 1.84
N GLN A 215 -12.80 21.75 1.56
CA GLN A 215 -13.96 21.59 2.45
C GLN A 215 -13.54 20.93 3.78
N ILE A 216 -12.71 19.87 3.76
CA ILE A 216 -12.20 19.23 4.98
C ILE A 216 -11.38 20.22 5.80
N ALA A 217 -10.52 21.01 5.16
CA ALA A 217 -9.73 22.04 5.84
C ALA A 217 -10.59 23.16 6.47
N ALA A 218 -11.75 23.46 5.88
CA ALA A 218 -12.68 24.49 6.36
C ALA A 218 -13.67 23.99 7.44
N ARG A 219 -13.82 22.66 7.64
CA ARG A 219 -14.76 22.09 8.63
C ARG A 219 -14.47 22.59 10.05
N ALA A 220 -15.52 22.80 10.82
CA ALA A 220 -15.41 23.04 12.26
C ALA A 220 -15.05 21.74 13.01
N ASP A 221 -15.68 20.62 12.64
CA ASP A 221 -15.45 19.27 13.13
C ASP A 221 -14.42 18.54 12.25
N LYS A 222 -13.15 18.91 12.39
CA LYS A 222 -12.07 18.30 11.60
C LYS A 222 -11.85 16.82 11.97
N PRO A 223 -11.38 16.00 11.03
CA PRO A 223 -10.95 14.64 11.35
C PRO A 223 -9.88 14.64 12.45
N PRO A 224 -9.73 13.52 13.20
CA PRO A 224 -8.66 13.40 14.20
C PRO A 224 -7.28 13.61 13.56
N VAL A 225 -6.40 14.33 14.24
CA VAL A 225 -5.04 14.62 13.75
C VAL A 225 -4.06 13.65 14.40
N ILE A 226 -3.25 12.97 13.58
CA ILE A 226 -2.20 12.06 14.04
C ILE A 226 -0.91 12.80 14.33
N ALA A 227 -0.55 13.74 13.46
CA ALA A 227 0.64 14.56 13.57
C ALA A 227 0.43 15.92 12.88
N TRP A 228 1.24 16.90 13.27
CA TRP A 228 1.31 18.22 12.65
C TRP A 228 2.69 18.39 12.04
N LEU A 229 2.76 18.63 10.73
CA LEU A 229 4.00 18.82 10.01
C LEU A 229 4.37 20.30 9.91
N ASN A 230 5.65 20.57 9.69
CA ASN A 230 6.18 21.94 9.60
C ASN A 230 6.16 22.53 8.19
N ASP A 231 5.99 21.70 7.16
CA ASP A 231 6.02 22.12 5.76
C ASP A 231 4.76 21.65 5.00
N PRO A 232 4.01 22.55 4.35
CA PRO A 232 2.77 22.23 3.63
C PRO A 232 2.99 21.38 2.40
N VAL A 233 4.12 21.56 1.71
CA VAL A 233 4.44 20.83 0.48
C VAL A 233 4.85 19.40 0.84
N GLU A 234 5.65 19.23 1.90
CA GLU A 234 5.97 17.90 2.42
C GLU A 234 4.71 17.14 2.88
N ALA A 235 3.80 17.82 3.60
CA ALA A 235 2.52 17.25 4.00
C ALA A 235 1.68 16.80 2.80
N PHE A 236 1.68 17.56 1.73
CA PHE A 236 1.00 17.22 0.50
C PHE A 236 1.66 16.03 -0.22
N PHE A 237 2.97 16.06 -0.40
CA PHE A 237 3.67 14.98 -1.08
C PHE A 237 3.65 13.68 -0.30
N LEU A 238 3.65 13.71 1.04
CA LEU A 238 3.45 12.52 1.86
C LEU A 238 2.08 11.86 1.56
N GLN A 239 1.03 12.66 1.34
CA GLN A 239 -0.27 12.13 0.90
C GLN A 239 -0.21 11.54 -0.52
N VAL A 240 0.57 12.11 -1.43
CA VAL A 240 0.77 11.58 -2.79
C VAL A 240 1.49 10.25 -2.74
N GLN A 241 2.52 10.12 -1.90
CA GLN A 241 3.27 8.87 -1.68
C GLN A 241 2.44 7.81 -0.94
N GLY A 242 1.40 8.23 -0.20
CA GLY A 242 0.51 7.33 0.55
C GLY A 242 1.07 6.83 1.88
N SER A 243 2.32 7.09 2.20
CA SER A 243 2.97 6.79 3.48
C SER A 243 4.17 7.69 3.69
N GLY A 244 4.64 7.80 4.93
CA GLY A 244 5.86 8.52 5.27
C GLY A 244 6.24 8.37 6.73
N ARG A 245 7.50 8.67 7.05
CA ARG A 245 7.99 8.72 8.43
C ARG A 245 7.93 10.16 8.92
N VAL A 246 7.44 10.34 10.13
CA VAL A 246 7.47 11.63 10.82
C VAL A 246 8.48 11.54 11.95
N GLN A 247 9.54 12.32 11.84
CA GLN A 247 10.48 12.54 12.93
C GLN A 247 9.89 13.61 13.85
N LEU A 248 9.48 13.17 15.04
CA LEU A 248 8.84 14.03 16.02
C LEU A 248 9.88 14.87 16.77
N ASP A 249 9.44 16.03 17.27
CA ASP A 249 10.23 16.97 18.08
C ASP A 249 10.80 16.36 19.37
N ASN A 250 10.23 15.26 19.87
CA ASN A 250 10.72 14.49 21.02
C ASN A 250 11.76 13.41 20.64
N GLY A 251 12.25 13.39 19.40
CA GLY A 251 13.24 12.43 18.90
C GLY A 251 12.69 11.07 18.50
N ARG A 252 11.40 10.80 18.69
CA ARG A 252 10.75 9.54 18.22
C ARG A 252 10.37 9.66 16.75
N SER A 253 10.41 8.55 16.05
CA SER A 253 9.86 8.45 14.70
C SER A 253 8.61 7.57 14.70
N ILE A 254 7.60 8.01 13.96
CA ILE A 254 6.38 7.24 13.67
C ILE A 254 6.22 7.10 12.16
N ARG A 255 5.51 6.07 11.73
CA ARG A 255 5.08 5.95 10.34
C ARG A 255 3.62 6.37 10.22
N LEU A 256 3.34 7.22 9.26
CA LEU A 256 2.01 7.47 8.76
C LEU A 256 1.78 6.50 7.58
N ALA A 257 0.92 5.52 7.78
CA ALA A 257 0.56 4.54 6.78
C ALA A 257 -0.81 4.87 6.19
N TYR A 258 -0.98 4.65 4.89
CA TYR A 258 -2.26 4.83 4.21
C TYR A 258 -3.37 4.06 4.93
N ALA A 259 -4.48 4.74 5.18
CA ALA A 259 -5.68 4.13 5.74
C ALA A 259 -6.86 4.22 4.77
N ASP A 260 -7.15 5.41 4.24
CA ASP A 260 -8.20 5.65 3.24
C ASP A 260 -7.99 6.97 2.51
N HIS A 261 -8.91 7.34 1.62
CA HIS A 261 -8.94 8.62 0.89
C HIS A 261 -10.38 9.12 0.74
N ASN A 262 -10.54 10.41 0.41
CA ASN A 262 -11.86 11.03 0.27
C ASN A 262 -12.62 10.70 -1.04
N GLY A 263 -12.08 9.85 -1.90
CA GLY A 263 -12.71 9.47 -3.17
C GLY A 263 -12.66 10.50 -4.29
N ARG A 264 -12.05 11.66 -4.05
CA ARG A 264 -11.88 12.70 -5.07
C ARG A 264 -10.75 12.36 -6.04
N PRO A 265 -10.85 12.77 -7.31
CA PRO A 265 -9.77 12.54 -8.29
C PRO A 265 -8.54 13.37 -7.94
N TYR A 266 -7.37 12.84 -8.28
CA TYR A 266 -6.10 13.54 -8.13
C TYR A 266 -5.92 14.59 -9.23
N THR A 267 -5.51 15.79 -8.84
CA THR A 267 -5.08 16.87 -9.75
C THR A 267 -3.64 17.28 -9.42
N SER A 268 -2.79 17.32 -10.44
CA SER A 268 -1.37 17.65 -10.26
C SER A 268 -1.18 19.15 -9.99
N ILE A 269 -0.67 19.48 -8.79
CA ILE A 269 -0.28 20.86 -8.45
C ILE A 269 0.88 21.36 -9.30
N GLY A 270 1.80 20.46 -9.72
CA GLY A 270 2.89 20.81 -10.63
C GLY A 270 2.37 21.20 -12.03
N ARG A 271 1.37 20.48 -12.54
CA ARG A 271 0.71 20.86 -13.80
C ARG A 271 0.02 22.22 -13.66
N TRP A 272 -0.70 22.44 -12.56
CA TRP A 272 -1.35 23.72 -12.32
C TRP A 272 -0.34 24.88 -12.28
N LEU A 273 0.80 24.73 -11.59
CA LEU A 273 1.86 25.75 -11.59
C LEU A 273 2.40 26.04 -13.01
N ALA A 274 2.53 25.00 -13.84
CA ALA A 274 2.97 25.16 -15.22
C ALA A 274 1.90 25.90 -16.06
N ASP A 275 0.65 25.56 -15.89
CA ASP A 275 -0.48 26.18 -16.60
C ASP A 275 -0.70 27.67 -16.18
N GLN A 276 -0.30 28.02 -14.94
CA GLN A 276 -0.26 29.41 -14.45
C GLN A 276 1.00 30.18 -14.90
N GLY A 277 1.94 29.53 -15.57
CA GLY A 277 3.21 30.15 -15.99
C GLY A 277 4.21 30.37 -14.86
N GLU A 278 4.00 29.76 -13.69
CA GLU A 278 4.83 29.94 -12.50
C GLU A 278 6.13 29.10 -12.56
N LEU A 279 6.03 27.87 -13.07
CA LEU A 279 7.16 26.95 -13.27
C LEU A 279 7.01 26.21 -14.59
N PRO A 280 8.10 26.02 -15.36
CA PRO A 280 8.06 25.11 -16.49
C PRO A 280 7.70 23.69 -16.04
N LEU A 281 6.88 22.96 -16.80
CA LEU A 281 6.43 21.61 -16.43
C LEU A 281 7.59 20.67 -16.13
N ALA A 282 8.70 20.77 -16.87
CA ALA A 282 9.90 19.97 -16.64
C ALA A 282 10.62 20.30 -15.32
N GLN A 283 10.26 21.39 -14.68
CA GLN A 283 10.85 21.88 -13.42
C GLN A 283 9.90 21.73 -12.23
N THR A 284 8.76 21.05 -12.36
CA THR A 284 7.80 20.86 -11.28
C THR A 284 8.19 19.70 -10.32
N SER A 285 9.46 19.65 -9.94
CA SER A 285 9.92 18.77 -8.86
C SER A 285 9.39 19.22 -7.49
N MET A 286 9.35 18.31 -6.51
CA MET A 286 8.95 18.66 -5.14
C MET A 286 9.79 19.82 -4.58
N GLN A 287 11.11 19.82 -4.83
CA GLN A 287 12.03 20.86 -4.36
C GLN A 287 11.70 22.23 -4.96
N ASN A 288 11.41 22.30 -6.26
CA ASN A 288 11.05 23.54 -6.92
C ASN A 288 9.66 24.05 -6.51
N ILE A 289 8.70 23.14 -6.30
CA ILE A 289 7.38 23.48 -5.77
C ILE A 289 7.50 24.03 -4.33
N LYS A 290 8.38 23.42 -3.51
CA LYS A 290 8.67 23.90 -2.16
C LYS A 290 9.32 25.29 -2.17
N ALA A 291 10.29 25.53 -3.07
CA ALA A 291 10.91 26.85 -3.25
C ALA A 291 9.89 27.90 -3.71
N TRP A 292 8.99 27.53 -4.63
CA TRP A 292 7.91 28.40 -5.07
C TRP A 292 6.94 28.74 -3.90
N ALA A 293 6.56 27.74 -3.10
CA ALA A 293 5.68 27.95 -1.95
C ALA A 293 6.29 28.90 -0.90
N GLN A 294 7.61 28.83 -0.66
CA GLN A 294 8.33 29.74 0.23
C GLN A 294 8.32 31.19 -0.29
N GLN A 295 8.36 31.38 -1.59
CA GLN A 295 8.29 32.70 -2.24
C GLN A 295 6.86 33.25 -2.34
N ASN A 296 5.86 32.36 -2.30
CA ASN A 296 4.43 32.68 -2.48
C ASN A 296 3.58 32.17 -1.30
N PRO A 297 3.89 32.50 -0.04
CA PRO A 297 3.24 31.88 1.13
C PRO A 297 1.72 32.13 1.18
N HIS A 298 1.23 33.22 0.62
CA HIS A 298 -0.18 33.56 0.54
C HIS A 298 -0.96 32.77 -0.53
N ARG A 299 -0.27 32.06 -1.43
CA ARG A 299 -0.89 31.23 -2.50
C ARG A 299 -0.74 29.73 -2.24
N VAL A 300 -0.12 29.34 -1.14
CA VAL A 300 0.09 27.91 -0.81
C VAL A 300 -1.24 27.18 -0.71
N ASP A 301 -2.21 27.71 0.01
CA ASP A 301 -3.54 27.08 0.14
C ASP A 301 -4.27 26.99 -1.21
N GLU A 302 -4.16 28.01 -2.06
CA GLU A 302 -4.69 27.99 -3.44
C GLU A 302 -4.10 26.81 -4.22
N MET A 303 -2.77 26.69 -4.25
CA MET A 303 -2.04 25.63 -4.95
C MET A 303 -2.43 24.23 -4.43
N LEU A 304 -2.42 24.04 -3.11
CA LEU A 304 -2.72 22.72 -2.52
C LEU A 304 -4.17 22.30 -2.74
N ASN A 305 -5.11 23.23 -2.72
CA ASN A 305 -6.55 22.98 -2.87
C ASN A 305 -6.99 22.72 -4.32
N VAL A 306 -6.13 22.96 -5.32
CA VAL A 306 -6.36 22.50 -6.70
C VAL A 306 -6.54 20.98 -6.74
N ASN A 307 -5.80 20.25 -5.90
CA ASN A 307 -6.00 18.83 -5.74
C ASN A 307 -7.09 18.57 -4.70
N GLU A 308 -8.30 18.22 -5.15
CA GLU A 308 -9.42 17.86 -4.27
C GLU A 308 -9.19 16.57 -3.48
N ALA A 309 -8.29 15.68 -3.95
CA ALA A 309 -7.99 14.42 -3.27
C ALA A 309 -7.27 14.66 -1.94
N MET A 310 -7.69 13.92 -0.91
CA MET A 310 -7.05 13.90 0.41
C MET A 310 -6.91 12.45 0.88
N VAL A 311 -5.72 12.12 1.37
CA VAL A 311 -5.42 10.80 1.96
C VAL A 311 -5.48 10.91 3.47
N PHE A 312 -6.05 9.89 4.09
CA PHE A 312 -6.13 9.71 5.53
C PHE A 312 -5.19 8.58 5.96
N PHE A 313 -4.65 8.71 7.16
CA PHE A 313 -3.59 7.85 7.64
C PHE A 313 -3.98 7.09 8.91
N ARG A 314 -3.18 6.09 9.24
CA ARG A 314 -3.06 5.51 10.57
C ARG A 314 -1.61 5.57 11.01
N GLU A 315 -1.40 5.58 12.31
CA GLU A 315 -0.05 5.51 12.89
C GLU A 315 0.41 4.05 12.94
N GLU A 316 1.65 3.82 12.57
CA GLU A 316 2.33 2.53 12.72
C GLU A 316 3.69 2.73 13.40
N ALA A 317 4.08 1.76 14.23
CA ALA A 317 5.42 1.71 14.79
C ALA A 317 6.42 1.26 13.71
N ILE A 318 7.63 1.84 13.73
CA ILE A 318 8.75 1.42 12.91
C ILE A 318 9.54 0.40 13.71
N GLN A 319 9.52 -0.85 13.30
CA GLN A 319 10.10 -1.96 14.05
C GLN A 319 11.38 -2.51 13.44
N ASP A 320 11.51 -2.41 12.11
CA ASP A 320 12.63 -2.96 11.37
C ASP A 320 13.16 -1.90 10.40
N SER A 321 14.49 -1.83 10.26
CA SER A 321 15.18 -0.85 9.40
C SER A 321 14.94 -1.12 7.90
N ILE A 322 14.83 -2.40 7.50
CA ILE A 322 14.58 -2.79 6.10
C ILE A 322 13.10 -2.78 5.73
N ALA A 323 12.21 -2.80 6.73
CA ALA A 323 10.77 -2.78 6.52
C ALA A 323 10.28 -1.37 6.15
N GLY A 324 9.91 -1.20 4.90
CA GLY A 324 9.15 -0.05 4.41
C GLY A 324 7.69 -0.05 4.90
N PRO A 325 6.86 0.84 4.37
CA PRO A 325 5.42 0.81 4.60
C PRO A 325 4.79 -0.46 4.04
N LYS A 326 3.61 -0.85 4.52
CA LYS A 326 2.85 -1.95 3.90
C LYS A 326 2.28 -1.50 2.56
N GLY A 327 2.63 -2.22 1.50
CA GLY A 327 2.04 -2.02 0.17
C GLY A 327 0.61 -2.56 0.07
N ALA A 328 -0.02 -2.41 -1.09
CA ALA A 328 -1.36 -2.92 -1.37
C ALA A 328 -1.49 -4.43 -1.20
N TYR A 329 -0.38 -5.16 -1.35
CA TYR A 329 -0.32 -6.59 -1.04
C TYR A 329 -0.38 -6.87 0.48
N GLY A 330 -0.22 -5.85 1.32
CA GLY A 330 -0.38 -5.89 2.76
C GLY A 330 0.82 -6.45 3.53
N ILE A 331 1.99 -6.51 2.91
CA ILE A 331 3.28 -6.82 3.55
C ILE A 331 4.21 -5.61 3.44
N PRO A 332 5.23 -5.51 4.31
CA PRO A 332 6.20 -4.43 4.22
C PRO A 332 6.95 -4.44 2.89
N LEU A 333 7.09 -3.27 2.28
CA LEU A 333 7.92 -3.08 1.10
C LEU A 333 9.39 -3.15 1.50
N VAL A 334 10.22 -3.66 0.60
CA VAL A 334 11.67 -3.69 0.77
C VAL A 334 12.31 -2.81 -0.30
N ALA A 335 13.18 -1.90 0.13
CA ALA A 335 13.87 -0.99 -0.77
C ALA A 335 14.57 -1.74 -1.92
N GLN A 336 14.41 -1.27 -3.15
CA GLN A 336 14.98 -1.83 -4.36
C GLN A 336 14.62 -3.30 -4.66
N ARG A 337 13.62 -3.87 -3.96
CA ARG A 337 13.08 -5.21 -4.20
C ARG A 337 11.59 -5.22 -4.41
N THR A 338 10.92 -4.09 -4.22
CA THR A 338 9.47 -4.00 -4.41
C THR A 338 9.12 -3.03 -5.53
N VAL A 339 8.09 -3.37 -6.27
CA VAL A 339 7.48 -2.52 -7.29
C VAL A 339 5.97 -2.45 -7.13
N ALA A 340 5.39 -1.28 -7.47
CA ALA A 340 3.98 -1.15 -7.75
C ALA A 340 3.72 -1.47 -9.23
N VAL A 341 2.62 -2.17 -9.49
CA VAL A 341 2.23 -2.64 -10.83
C VAL A 341 0.75 -2.37 -11.10
N ASP A 342 0.31 -2.55 -12.34
CA ASP A 342 -1.10 -2.67 -12.67
C ASP A 342 -1.58 -4.12 -12.46
N PRO A 343 -2.43 -4.39 -11.48
CA PRO A 343 -2.88 -5.75 -11.18
C PRO A 343 -3.69 -6.41 -12.30
N ASP A 344 -4.20 -5.64 -13.25
CA ASP A 344 -4.90 -6.19 -14.41
C ASP A 344 -3.94 -6.84 -15.41
N TYR A 345 -2.63 -6.55 -15.28
CA TYR A 345 -1.56 -7.12 -16.12
C TYR A 345 -0.61 -8.01 -15.33
N VAL A 346 -0.34 -7.70 -14.07
CA VAL A 346 0.58 -8.46 -13.22
C VAL A 346 -0.09 -8.71 -11.87
N PRO A 347 -0.37 -9.96 -11.48
CA PRO A 347 -1.01 -10.23 -10.20
C PRO A 347 -0.11 -9.83 -9.05
N LEU A 348 -0.67 -9.18 -8.03
CA LEU A 348 0.06 -8.87 -6.80
C LEU A 348 0.58 -10.16 -6.14
N GLY A 349 1.79 -10.13 -5.66
CA GLY A 349 2.52 -11.28 -5.09
C GLY A 349 3.41 -12.02 -6.10
N SER A 350 3.40 -11.63 -7.39
CA SER A 350 4.29 -12.24 -8.37
C SER A 350 5.73 -11.72 -8.22
N PRO A 351 6.75 -12.59 -8.15
CA PRO A 351 8.12 -12.21 -8.43
C PRO A 351 8.26 -11.80 -9.90
N LEU A 352 9.06 -10.77 -10.14
CA LEU A 352 9.36 -10.24 -11.47
C LEU A 352 10.86 -10.16 -11.67
N TYR A 353 11.31 -10.24 -12.91
CA TYR A 353 12.60 -9.72 -13.31
C TYR A 353 12.39 -8.39 -14.04
N LEU A 354 13.07 -7.36 -13.56
CA LEU A 354 13.04 -6.01 -14.10
C LEU A 354 14.38 -5.72 -14.79
N ALA A 355 14.33 -5.28 -16.05
CA ALA A 355 15.49 -4.75 -16.75
C ALA A 355 15.20 -3.33 -17.21
N THR A 356 15.97 -2.39 -16.68
CA THR A 356 15.88 -0.94 -16.95
C THR A 356 17.24 -0.27 -16.68
N THR A 357 17.28 1.04 -16.52
CA THR A 357 18.49 1.78 -16.15
C THR A 357 18.28 2.61 -14.88
N TYR A 358 19.37 2.91 -14.18
CA TYR A 358 19.34 3.90 -13.11
C TYR A 358 18.91 5.28 -13.63
N PRO A 359 18.21 6.08 -12.82
CA PRO A 359 17.77 7.42 -13.20
C PRO A 359 18.93 8.30 -13.65
N ALA A 360 18.71 9.10 -14.71
CA ALA A 360 19.71 9.98 -15.32
C ALA A 360 21.05 9.29 -15.66
N SER A 361 21.02 8.00 -15.95
CA SER A 361 22.18 7.16 -16.25
C SER A 361 21.83 6.11 -17.31
N ASN A 362 22.85 5.57 -17.98
CA ASN A 362 22.74 4.37 -18.81
C ASN A 362 23.19 3.11 -18.07
N ALA A 363 23.55 3.21 -16.79
CA ALA A 363 23.92 2.05 -15.99
C ALA A 363 22.72 1.12 -15.83
N PRO A 364 22.85 -0.19 -16.08
CA PRO A 364 21.76 -1.13 -16.01
C PRO A 364 21.26 -1.27 -14.57
N LEU A 365 19.94 -1.31 -14.42
CA LEU A 365 19.21 -1.67 -13.19
C LEU A 365 18.42 -2.95 -13.50
N GLU A 366 19.04 -4.07 -13.19
CA GLU A 366 18.60 -5.41 -13.60
C GLU A 366 18.52 -6.30 -12.36
N LYS A 367 17.31 -6.65 -11.92
CA LYS A 367 17.14 -7.39 -10.67
C LYS A 367 15.78 -8.07 -10.52
N VAL A 368 15.75 -9.06 -9.65
CA VAL A 368 14.50 -9.64 -9.16
C VAL A 368 13.81 -8.65 -8.23
N VAL A 369 12.55 -8.37 -8.51
CA VAL A 369 11.66 -7.53 -7.71
C VAL A 369 10.30 -8.20 -7.50
N PHE A 370 9.49 -7.68 -6.60
CA PHE A 370 8.22 -8.30 -6.23
C PHE A 370 7.07 -7.31 -6.42
N ALA A 371 6.00 -7.75 -7.07
CA ALA A 371 4.77 -6.99 -7.29
C ALA A 371 3.96 -6.92 -5.98
N GLN A 372 4.31 -6.03 -5.07
CA GLN A 372 3.72 -5.96 -3.73
C GLN A 372 2.89 -4.70 -3.50
N ASP A 373 2.82 -3.84 -4.50
CA ASP A 373 2.08 -2.59 -4.39
C ASP A 373 1.36 -2.24 -5.70
N THR A 374 0.49 -1.25 -5.65
CA THR A 374 -0.22 -0.68 -6.79
C THR A 374 -0.56 0.77 -6.55
N GLY A 375 -0.79 1.52 -7.61
CA GLY A 375 -1.18 2.93 -7.53
C GLY A 375 -2.19 3.31 -8.62
N SER A 376 -3.00 4.33 -8.37
CA SER A 376 -4.01 4.80 -9.32
C SER A 376 -3.42 5.28 -10.66
N ALA A 377 -2.17 5.76 -10.64
CA ALA A 377 -1.43 6.22 -11.82
C ALA A 377 -0.59 5.11 -12.48
N ILE A 378 -0.51 3.91 -11.86
CA ILE A 378 0.29 2.79 -12.36
C ILE A 378 -0.64 1.90 -13.19
N LYS A 379 -0.73 2.21 -14.50
CA LYS A 379 -1.67 1.58 -15.42
C LYS A 379 -1.00 1.13 -16.72
N GLY A 380 -1.33 -0.10 -17.16
CA GLY A 380 -0.89 -0.72 -18.40
C GLY A 380 0.15 -1.83 -18.23
N ALA A 381 0.40 -2.55 -19.33
CA ALA A 381 1.40 -3.61 -19.41
C ALA A 381 2.80 -3.08 -19.10
N ALA A 382 3.63 -3.86 -18.45
CA ALA A 382 5.02 -3.55 -18.09
C ALA A 382 5.22 -2.14 -17.47
N ARG A 383 4.16 -1.57 -16.87
CA ARG A 383 4.22 -0.33 -16.10
C ARG A 383 4.59 -0.66 -14.67
N VAL A 384 5.75 -0.19 -14.23
CA VAL A 384 6.24 -0.41 -12.86
C VAL A 384 6.58 0.90 -12.19
N ASP A 385 6.39 0.96 -10.88
CA ASP A 385 6.88 2.03 -10.02
C ASP A 385 7.81 1.40 -8.98
N PHE A 386 9.07 1.79 -9.00
CA PHE A 386 10.15 1.14 -8.27
C PHE A 386 10.34 1.78 -6.89
N PHE A 387 10.27 0.97 -5.83
CA PHE A 387 10.44 1.46 -4.45
C PHE A 387 11.92 1.66 -4.12
N TRP A 388 12.36 2.90 -4.05
CA TRP A 388 13.74 3.27 -3.75
C TRP A 388 14.11 3.16 -2.27
N GLY A 389 13.13 3.06 -1.38
CA GLY A 389 13.36 3.07 0.07
C GLY A 389 12.86 4.36 0.73
N SER A 390 13.55 4.83 1.76
CA SER A 390 13.09 5.96 2.57
C SER A 390 14.10 7.12 2.56
N GLY A 391 13.59 8.34 2.73
CA GLY A 391 14.39 9.57 2.91
C GLY A 391 14.85 10.22 1.61
N ASP A 392 15.68 11.26 1.74
CA ASP A 392 16.02 12.18 0.65
C ASP A 392 16.75 11.52 -0.51
N ALA A 393 17.73 10.67 -0.22
CA ALA A 393 18.47 9.97 -1.27
C ALA A 393 17.57 9.06 -2.13
N ALA A 394 16.61 8.37 -1.50
CA ALA A 394 15.60 7.61 -2.20
C ALA A 394 14.65 8.51 -3.00
N GLY A 395 14.29 9.66 -2.44
CA GLY A 395 13.46 10.67 -3.09
C GLY A 395 14.11 11.29 -4.33
N GLU A 396 15.41 11.53 -4.31
CA GLU A 396 16.15 12.00 -5.48
C GLU A 396 16.14 10.99 -6.63
N GLN A 397 16.35 9.71 -6.34
CA GLN A 397 16.30 8.66 -7.35
C GLN A 397 14.88 8.51 -7.89
N ALA A 398 13.89 8.41 -7.00
CA ALA A 398 12.49 8.28 -7.37
C ALA A 398 12.00 9.43 -8.26
N GLY A 399 12.33 10.66 -7.88
CA GLY A 399 11.90 11.85 -8.61
C GLY A 399 12.49 12.00 -10.00
N ARG A 400 13.62 11.35 -10.29
CA ARG A 400 14.29 11.36 -11.60
C ARG A 400 13.97 10.14 -12.45
N MET A 401 13.36 9.09 -11.88
CA MET A 401 13.14 7.84 -12.59
C MET A 401 12.00 7.93 -13.59
N LYS A 402 12.33 7.82 -14.86
CA LYS A 402 11.39 7.71 -15.97
C LYS A 402 12.11 6.99 -17.12
N GLN A 403 12.26 5.68 -16.99
CA GLN A 403 13.08 4.85 -17.85
C GLN A 403 12.22 3.89 -18.67
N ASP A 404 12.69 3.55 -19.87
CA ASP A 404 12.17 2.39 -20.58
C ASP A 404 12.49 1.12 -19.79
N THR A 405 11.61 0.12 -19.84
CA THR A 405 11.80 -1.11 -19.10
C THR A 405 11.25 -2.33 -19.84
N GLN A 406 11.84 -3.48 -19.53
CA GLN A 406 11.32 -4.80 -19.84
C GLN A 406 11.01 -5.54 -18.54
N VAL A 407 9.96 -6.33 -18.55
CA VAL A 407 9.48 -7.06 -17.37
C VAL A 407 9.23 -8.51 -17.76
N TRP A 408 9.73 -9.43 -16.95
CA TRP A 408 9.37 -10.85 -16.98
C TRP A 408 8.67 -11.20 -15.68
N VAL A 409 7.53 -11.87 -15.79
CA VAL A 409 6.88 -12.48 -14.64
C VAL A 409 7.55 -13.82 -14.41
N LEU A 410 8.06 -14.05 -13.20
CA LEU A 410 8.64 -15.33 -12.79
C LEU A 410 7.51 -16.18 -12.20
N TRP A 411 7.10 -17.23 -12.92
CA TRP A 411 5.92 -18.02 -12.58
C TRP A 411 6.29 -19.46 -12.25
N PRO A 412 5.60 -20.16 -11.33
CA PRO A 412 5.96 -21.52 -10.96
C PRO A 412 5.99 -22.47 -12.16
N VAL A 413 7.05 -23.28 -12.26
CA VAL A 413 7.24 -24.27 -13.34
C VAL A 413 6.04 -25.23 -13.38
N GLY A 414 5.52 -25.50 -14.59
CA GLY A 414 4.42 -26.43 -14.80
C GLY A 414 3.02 -25.83 -14.61
N MET A 415 2.90 -24.60 -14.14
CA MET A 415 1.59 -23.93 -13.92
C MET A 415 1.03 -23.24 -15.17
N GLY A 416 1.74 -23.30 -16.30
CA GLY A 416 1.35 -22.63 -17.53
C GLY A 416 1.54 -21.11 -17.49
N GLU A 417 0.75 -20.37 -18.27
CA GLU A 417 0.81 -18.92 -18.37
C GLU A 417 0.37 -18.24 -17.07
N PRO A 418 0.99 -17.11 -16.69
CA PRO A 418 0.59 -16.32 -15.51
C PRO A 418 -0.90 -16.01 -15.51
N ASN A 419 -1.53 -16.20 -14.36
CA ASN A 419 -2.97 -15.94 -14.14
C ASN A 419 -3.17 -15.29 -12.76
N ALA A 420 -4.40 -14.82 -12.50
CA ALA A 420 -4.82 -14.32 -11.20
C ALA A 420 -6.13 -15.00 -10.78
N ARG A 421 -6.38 -14.98 -9.50
CA ARG A 421 -7.61 -15.53 -8.93
C ARG A 421 -8.26 -14.57 -7.95
#